data_ca5ba58ff8dcd72915b41a552c989c6c
#
_entry.id   ca5ba58ff8dcd72915b41a552c989c6c
#
_cell.length_a   1.000
_cell.length_b   1.000
_cell.length_c   1.000
_cell.angle_alpha   90.00
_cell.angle_beta   90.00
_cell.angle_gamma   90.00
#
_symmetry.space_group_name_H-M   'P 1'
#
loop_
_entity.id
_entity.type
_entity.pdbx_description
1 polymer ?
#
loop_
_entity_poly.entity_id
_entity_poly.type
_entity_poly.pdbx_seq_one_letter_code
_entity_poly.pdbx_strand_id
1 'polypeptide(L)'
;MSACSSTNSTDSNGPLAKIGDARVDVGDLLLFEQQVAPDDTLSIADHRGHLTTLIDRYLLISEARARRLQQDSEIVQALKRDANKKLAELMFEQEVAERSIPTLTEINEAYASGHWNEQVVSVELFLPDKETALRVRQEILDGLDIYEAGKLYSLDRLMHLPMGGAQQFMYSRHDGPKEIVERVFQIPVGNLSSPIPFLKGYILSYVAEYRDVEREVVNSKIKRHLRKKKREILRGAYMNHLNKTLKLEFSEAGLTAVIEVLTADRAADRIGESVDTTLVVYSFNGGERRVGEAAQSLKGAARRWEAVTPTEIIAELKNKHLPNLLMAEDARRTGVENSEHFLKWHDARRDDLLLSLLRKEIVDTVSVNEQEILDHYKRTKKRFRILGYAKVRDLLVATETKAEALKLDLDAGADFVEMIRGNSLRKEAHQDVFRVFALQAKKYGSAWMNYVMNIPVGEIHGPVGAEGGYSLVQVVERYADSYYTLEESRVRTAVTRDMRNLKQRRVFNAFVADLRERQSIDGLLVIYEDRLAGLVDR
;
A
#
# COMPACT_ATOMS: atom_id res chain seq x y z
N MET A 1 73.54 -19.36 -5.07
CA MET A 1 72.74 -18.19 -4.68
C MET A 1 71.49 -18.24 -5.53
N SER A 2 70.45 -18.77 -4.97
CA SER A 2 69.13 -18.80 -5.65
C SER A 2 68.15 -18.12 -4.75
N ALA A 3 67.61 -16.96 -5.21
CA ALA A 3 66.67 -16.17 -4.49
C ALA A 3 65.28 -16.82 -4.62
N CYS A 4 64.73 -17.28 -3.51
CA CYS A 4 63.32 -17.66 -3.44
C CYS A 4 62.47 -16.38 -3.45
N SER A 5 61.80 -16.10 -4.55
CA SER A 5 60.68 -15.20 -4.61
C SER A 5 59.46 -15.90 -3.98
N SER A 6 59.14 -15.51 -2.77
CA SER A 6 57.85 -15.85 -2.14
C SER A 6 56.73 -15.08 -2.86
N THR A 7 56.08 -15.71 -3.79
CA THR A 7 54.79 -15.26 -4.29
C THR A 7 53.79 -15.42 -3.15
N ASN A 8 53.41 -14.31 -2.52
CA ASN A 8 52.23 -14.22 -1.67
C ASN A 8 51.01 -14.54 -2.57
N SER A 9 50.54 -15.75 -2.54
CA SER A 9 49.20 -16.09 -2.98
C SER A 9 48.25 -15.42 -2.00
N THR A 10 47.69 -14.28 -2.37
CA THR A 10 46.57 -13.67 -1.66
C THR A 10 45.45 -14.69 -1.67
N ASP A 11 45.19 -15.26 -0.50
CA ASP A 11 44.08 -16.19 -0.26
C ASP A 11 42.77 -15.41 -0.42
N SER A 12 42.27 -15.38 -1.66
CA SER A 12 41.09 -14.58 -2.06
C SER A 12 39.79 -15.11 -1.47
N ASN A 13 39.81 -16.17 -0.70
CA ASN A 13 38.65 -16.82 -0.12
C ASN A 13 38.48 -16.59 1.40
N GLY A 14 39.29 -15.75 2.02
CA GLY A 14 39.17 -15.49 3.45
C GLY A 14 38.14 -14.41 3.78
N PRO A 15 37.82 -14.22 5.07
CA PRO A 15 36.86 -13.19 5.50
C PRO A 15 37.34 -11.78 5.18
N LEU A 16 36.38 -10.89 4.84
CA LEU A 16 36.62 -9.45 4.68
C LEU A 16 36.71 -8.73 6.02
N ALA A 17 36.02 -9.24 7.02
CA ALA A 17 36.12 -8.75 8.40
C ALA A 17 35.90 -9.90 9.40
N LYS A 18 36.50 -9.74 10.60
CA LYS A 18 36.22 -10.56 11.79
C LYS A 18 35.69 -9.68 12.91
N ILE A 19 34.67 -10.16 13.63
CA ILE A 19 34.03 -9.47 14.73
C ILE A 19 33.85 -10.51 15.85
N GLY A 20 34.82 -10.59 16.78
CA GLY A 20 34.88 -11.72 17.73
C GLY A 20 34.95 -13.05 16.98
N ASP A 21 33.99 -13.95 17.28
CA ASP A 21 33.87 -15.24 16.59
C ASP A 21 33.14 -15.16 15.23
N ALA A 22 32.45 -14.04 14.97
CA ALA A 22 31.76 -13.84 13.70
C ALA A 22 32.72 -13.36 12.61
N ARG A 23 32.34 -13.63 11.36
CA ARG A 23 33.08 -13.18 10.17
C ARG A 23 32.12 -12.70 9.09
N VAL A 24 32.58 -11.78 8.28
CA VAL A 24 31.92 -11.33 7.06
C VAL A 24 32.76 -11.78 5.88
N ASP A 25 32.22 -12.68 5.09
CA ASP A 25 32.89 -13.21 3.90
C ASP A 25 32.49 -12.40 2.64
N VAL A 26 33.20 -12.62 1.54
CA VAL A 26 32.90 -12.00 0.23
C VAL A 26 31.46 -12.31 -0.20
N GLY A 27 31.02 -13.57 0.02
CA GLY A 27 29.65 -13.99 -0.31
C GLY A 27 28.57 -13.19 0.43
N ASP A 28 28.80 -12.88 1.71
CA ASP A 28 27.87 -12.07 2.52
C ASP A 28 27.75 -10.64 1.97
N LEU A 29 28.89 -10.05 1.58
CA LEU A 29 28.92 -8.71 0.99
C LEU A 29 28.18 -8.67 -0.35
N LEU A 30 28.49 -9.60 -1.26
CA LEU A 30 27.86 -9.65 -2.57
C LEU A 30 26.33 -9.92 -2.47
N LEU A 31 25.92 -10.79 -1.55
CA LEU A 31 24.49 -11.05 -1.31
C LEU A 31 23.78 -9.80 -0.78
N PHE A 32 24.41 -9.05 0.12
CA PHE A 32 23.89 -7.79 0.62
C PHE A 32 23.77 -6.75 -0.50
N GLU A 33 24.79 -6.60 -1.32
CA GLU A 33 24.85 -5.66 -2.45
C GLU A 33 23.77 -5.96 -3.50
N GLN A 34 23.57 -7.22 -3.82
CA GLN A 34 22.47 -7.64 -4.72
C GLN A 34 21.08 -7.22 -4.21
N GLN A 35 20.91 -7.11 -2.89
CA GLN A 35 19.64 -6.68 -2.31
C GLN A 35 19.48 -5.15 -2.29
N VAL A 36 20.55 -4.39 -2.08
CA VAL A 36 20.47 -2.92 -1.88
C VAL A 36 20.77 -2.11 -3.14
N ALA A 37 21.54 -2.67 -4.08
CA ALA A 37 21.96 -2.01 -5.31
C ALA A 37 22.10 -3.03 -6.47
N PRO A 38 21.01 -3.72 -6.88
CA PRO A 38 21.06 -4.88 -7.78
C PRO A 38 21.59 -4.56 -9.18
N ASP A 39 21.45 -3.32 -9.65
CA ASP A 39 21.79 -2.90 -11.01
C ASP A 39 22.94 -1.88 -11.08
N ASP A 40 23.58 -1.55 -9.94
CA ASP A 40 24.61 -0.52 -9.86
C ASP A 40 26.01 -1.10 -10.11
N THR A 41 26.83 -0.33 -10.83
CA THR A 41 28.28 -0.58 -10.89
C THR A 41 28.92 0.05 -9.65
N LEU A 42 29.31 -0.80 -8.69
CA LEU A 42 29.81 -0.36 -7.40
C LEU A 42 31.30 0.02 -7.45
N SER A 43 31.64 1.12 -6.83
CA SER A 43 33.03 1.52 -6.58
C SER A 43 33.60 0.84 -5.33
N ILE A 44 34.91 0.88 -5.15
CA ILE A 44 35.56 0.39 -3.91
C ILE A 44 35.04 1.11 -2.66
N ALA A 45 34.66 2.38 -2.80
CA ALA A 45 34.09 3.16 -1.70
C ALA A 45 32.69 2.67 -1.33
N ASP A 46 31.90 2.23 -2.31
CA ASP A 46 30.58 1.62 -2.10
C ASP A 46 30.70 0.27 -1.40
N HIS A 47 31.59 -0.61 -1.89
CA HIS A 47 31.88 -1.90 -1.24
C HIS A 47 32.31 -1.71 0.23
N ARG A 48 33.17 -0.73 0.50
CA ARG A 48 33.60 -0.39 1.88
C ARG A 48 32.44 0.11 2.73
N GLY A 49 31.56 0.95 2.18
CA GLY A 49 30.34 1.41 2.85
C GLY A 49 29.40 0.27 3.21
N HIS A 50 29.19 -0.65 2.27
CA HIS A 50 28.37 -1.84 2.47
C HIS A 50 28.97 -2.81 3.49
N LEU A 51 30.28 -3.07 3.41
CA LEU A 51 31.00 -3.86 4.41
C LEU A 51 30.87 -3.25 5.80
N THR A 52 31.05 -1.93 5.92
CA THR A 52 30.86 -1.21 7.17
C THR A 52 29.46 -1.41 7.74
N THR A 53 28.43 -1.40 6.89
CA THR A 53 27.03 -1.63 7.29
C THR A 53 26.83 -3.05 7.83
N LEU A 54 27.46 -4.06 7.19
CA LEU A 54 27.44 -5.43 7.68
C LEU A 54 28.17 -5.57 9.01
N ILE A 55 29.35 -4.97 9.15
CA ILE A 55 30.12 -4.95 10.41
C ILE A 55 29.26 -4.37 11.53
N ASP A 56 28.62 -3.22 11.30
CA ASP A 56 27.73 -2.60 12.30
C ASP A 56 26.60 -3.52 12.72
N ARG A 57 26.00 -4.21 11.76
CA ARG A 57 24.95 -5.18 12.05
C ARG A 57 25.46 -6.29 12.99
N TYR A 58 26.63 -6.85 12.72
CA TYR A 58 27.21 -7.89 13.59
C TYR A 58 27.58 -7.38 14.97
N LEU A 59 28.18 -6.18 15.06
CA LEU A 59 28.50 -5.54 16.33
C LEU A 59 27.25 -5.32 17.19
N LEU A 60 26.19 -4.80 16.58
CA LEU A 60 24.91 -4.56 17.27
C LEU A 60 24.26 -5.87 17.74
N ILE A 61 24.31 -6.94 16.91
CA ILE A 61 23.79 -8.24 17.30
C ILE A 61 24.60 -8.82 18.49
N SER A 62 25.92 -8.70 18.44
CA SER A 62 26.81 -9.14 19.53
C SER A 62 26.49 -8.40 20.83
N GLU A 63 26.33 -7.09 20.77
CA GLU A 63 25.94 -6.25 21.92
C GLU A 63 24.56 -6.64 22.47
N ALA A 64 23.57 -6.87 21.60
CA ALA A 64 22.24 -7.32 21.99
C ALA A 64 22.28 -8.66 22.73
N ARG A 65 23.12 -9.59 22.24
CA ARG A 65 23.35 -10.91 22.89
C ARG A 65 24.08 -10.77 24.22
N ALA A 66 25.08 -9.89 24.31
CA ALA A 66 25.80 -9.60 25.57
C ALA A 66 24.85 -9.04 26.64
N ARG A 67 23.87 -8.23 26.24
CA ARG A 67 22.77 -7.74 27.12
C ARG A 67 21.70 -8.79 27.40
N ARG A 68 21.79 -9.98 26.82
CA ARG A 68 20.82 -11.08 26.96
C ARG A 68 19.42 -10.74 26.46
N LEU A 69 19.29 -9.85 25.46
CA LEU A 69 17.99 -9.44 24.91
C LEU A 69 17.25 -10.60 24.23
N GLN A 70 17.93 -11.68 23.84
CA GLN A 70 17.28 -12.90 23.35
C GLN A 70 16.39 -13.59 24.38
N GLN A 71 16.53 -13.26 25.67
CA GLN A 71 15.70 -13.79 26.76
C GLN A 71 14.50 -12.89 27.07
N ASP A 72 14.42 -11.73 26.42
CA ASP A 72 13.29 -10.83 26.59
C ASP A 72 11.99 -11.47 26.13
N SER A 73 10.93 -11.31 26.94
CA SER A 73 9.64 -11.96 26.70
C SER A 73 8.97 -11.49 25.40
N GLU A 74 9.16 -10.22 25.00
CA GLU A 74 8.62 -9.68 23.73
C GLU A 74 9.31 -10.36 22.55
N ILE A 75 10.64 -10.55 22.61
CA ILE A 75 11.42 -11.23 21.57
C ILE A 75 11.00 -12.69 21.46
N VAL A 76 10.96 -13.41 22.57
CA VAL A 76 10.59 -14.84 22.60
C VAL A 76 9.19 -15.04 21.99
N GLN A 77 8.22 -14.23 22.40
CA GLN A 77 6.85 -14.33 21.89
C GLN A 77 6.74 -13.89 20.42
N ALA A 78 7.44 -12.83 20.02
CA ALA A 78 7.46 -12.39 18.63
C ALA A 78 8.07 -13.45 17.72
N LEU A 79 9.21 -14.01 18.10
CA LEU A 79 9.89 -15.06 17.34
C LEU A 79 9.02 -16.31 17.23
N LYS A 80 8.35 -16.73 18.32
CA LYS A 80 7.41 -17.86 18.30
C LYS A 80 6.22 -17.63 17.33
N ARG A 81 5.64 -16.41 17.35
CA ARG A 81 4.55 -16.06 16.42
C ARG A 81 5.02 -16.09 14.97
N ASP A 82 6.17 -15.48 14.70
CA ASP A 82 6.73 -15.38 13.35
C ASP A 82 7.19 -16.75 12.84
N ALA A 83 7.78 -17.59 13.69
CA ALA A 83 8.14 -18.96 13.37
C ALA A 83 6.92 -19.80 13.00
N ASN A 84 5.83 -19.71 13.77
CA ASN A 84 4.59 -20.40 13.43
C ASN A 84 4.04 -19.96 12.07
N LYS A 85 4.09 -18.66 11.77
CA LYS A 85 3.67 -18.13 10.47
C LYS A 85 4.53 -18.66 9.33
N LYS A 86 5.87 -18.68 9.52
CA LYS A 86 6.81 -19.17 8.50
C LYS A 86 6.66 -20.66 8.26
N LEU A 87 6.53 -21.46 9.31
CA LEU A 87 6.27 -22.90 9.20
C LEU A 87 4.97 -23.18 8.45
N ALA A 88 3.90 -22.44 8.79
CA ALA A 88 2.63 -22.57 8.09
C ALA A 88 2.73 -22.18 6.60
N GLU A 89 3.51 -21.15 6.27
CA GLU A 89 3.78 -20.74 4.89
C GLU A 89 4.49 -21.85 4.11
N LEU A 90 5.54 -22.44 4.69
CA LEU A 90 6.29 -23.52 4.07
C LEU A 90 5.41 -24.75 3.81
N MET A 91 4.61 -25.15 4.79
CA MET A 91 3.66 -26.26 4.62
C MET A 91 2.58 -25.95 3.58
N PHE A 92 2.07 -24.72 3.57
CA PHE A 92 1.09 -24.33 2.56
C PHE A 92 1.68 -24.33 1.14
N GLU A 93 2.92 -23.88 0.98
CA GLU A 93 3.60 -23.92 -0.31
C GLU A 93 3.76 -25.37 -0.78
N GLN A 94 4.29 -26.26 0.07
CA GLN A 94 4.52 -27.66 -0.25
C GLN A 94 3.21 -28.44 -0.51
N GLU A 95 2.22 -28.34 0.39
CA GLU A 95 1.04 -29.21 0.36
C GLU A 95 -0.09 -28.65 -0.52
N VAL A 96 -0.10 -27.35 -0.78
CA VAL A 96 -1.19 -26.69 -1.49
C VAL A 96 -0.74 -25.93 -2.72
N ALA A 97 0.22 -25.01 -2.59
CA ALA A 97 0.51 -24.06 -3.67
C ALA A 97 1.24 -24.72 -4.84
N GLU A 98 2.30 -25.50 -4.60
CA GLU A 98 3.02 -26.25 -5.64
C GLU A 98 2.14 -27.30 -6.29
N ARG A 99 1.39 -28.06 -5.49
CA ARG A 99 0.48 -29.11 -5.98
C ARG A 99 -0.74 -28.58 -6.72
N SER A 100 -1.02 -27.27 -6.58
CA SER A 100 -2.13 -26.62 -7.30
C SER A 100 -1.74 -26.13 -8.70
N ILE A 101 -0.48 -26.23 -9.09
CA ILE A 101 -0.03 -25.85 -10.44
C ILE A 101 -0.67 -26.81 -11.46
N PRO A 102 -1.44 -26.25 -12.45
CA PRO A 102 -2.07 -27.10 -13.45
C PRO A 102 -1.05 -27.66 -14.44
N THR A 103 -1.23 -28.92 -14.81
CA THR A 103 -0.46 -29.57 -15.88
C THR A 103 -0.89 -29.10 -17.26
N LEU A 104 -0.07 -29.32 -18.28
CA LEU A 104 -0.42 -29.02 -19.67
C LEU A 104 -1.66 -29.81 -20.14
N THR A 105 -1.83 -31.04 -19.67
CA THR A 105 -3.00 -31.88 -19.96
C THR A 105 -4.26 -31.24 -19.43
N GLU A 106 -4.28 -30.85 -18.15
CA GLU A 106 -5.44 -30.18 -17.52
C GLU A 106 -5.79 -28.86 -18.24
N ILE A 107 -4.78 -28.10 -18.69
CA ILE A 107 -5.00 -26.86 -19.45
C ILE A 107 -5.63 -27.16 -20.82
N ASN A 108 -5.14 -28.19 -21.52
CA ASN A 108 -5.69 -28.59 -22.82
C ASN A 108 -7.12 -29.10 -22.71
N GLU A 109 -7.41 -29.95 -21.72
CA GLU A 109 -8.74 -30.44 -21.43
C GLU A 109 -9.72 -29.31 -21.07
N ALA A 110 -9.30 -28.38 -20.22
CA ALA A 110 -10.11 -27.24 -19.87
C ALA A 110 -10.38 -26.34 -21.09
N TYR A 111 -9.38 -26.11 -21.95
CA TYR A 111 -9.55 -25.35 -23.17
C TYR A 111 -10.57 -26.03 -24.11
N ALA A 112 -10.43 -27.32 -24.33
CA ALA A 112 -11.30 -28.08 -25.26
C ALA A 112 -12.76 -28.14 -24.83
N SER A 113 -13.00 -28.19 -23.51
CA SER A 113 -14.36 -28.36 -22.95
C SER A 113 -15.01 -27.07 -22.45
N GLY A 114 -14.25 -26.01 -22.28
CA GLY A 114 -14.68 -24.87 -21.48
C GLY A 114 -15.07 -23.61 -22.26
N HIS A 115 -15.04 -23.61 -23.59
CA HIS A 115 -15.36 -22.42 -24.40
C HIS A 115 -14.60 -21.14 -23.97
N TRP A 116 -13.33 -21.29 -23.61
CA TRP A 116 -12.48 -20.21 -23.09
C TRP A 116 -12.14 -19.14 -24.12
N ASN A 117 -12.14 -19.52 -25.41
CA ASN A 117 -11.92 -18.62 -26.54
C ASN A 117 -13.10 -17.68 -26.80
N GLU A 118 -14.30 -18.02 -26.33
CA GLU A 118 -15.50 -17.24 -26.58
C GLU A 118 -15.55 -15.99 -25.69
N GLN A 119 -15.68 -14.85 -26.32
CA GLN A 119 -15.98 -13.58 -25.66
C GLN A 119 -17.22 -12.94 -26.27
N VAL A 120 -17.97 -12.24 -25.42
CA VAL A 120 -19.09 -11.40 -25.85
C VAL A 120 -18.80 -9.95 -25.49
N VAL A 121 -19.01 -9.07 -26.45
CA VAL A 121 -18.96 -7.62 -26.25
C VAL A 121 -20.40 -7.14 -26.11
N SER A 122 -20.69 -6.55 -24.96
CA SER A 122 -22.01 -6.00 -24.65
C SER A 122 -21.96 -4.54 -24.24
N VAL A 123 -23.06 -3.84 -24.45
CA VAL A 123 -23.30 -2.51 -23.93
C VAL A 123 -24.36 -2.61 -22.85
N GLU A 124 -24.08 -2.11 -21.67
CA GLU A 124 -24.93 -2.31 -20.50
C GLU A 124 -25.44 -1.02 -19.88
N LEU A 125 -26.71 -1.05 -19.45
CA LEU A 125 -27.37 -0.01 -18.68
C LEU A 125 -27.77 -0.57 -17.32
N PHE A 126 -27.40 0.12 -16.24
CA PHE A 126 -27.82 -0.23 -14.89
C PHE A 126 -28.99 0.66 -14.45
N LEU A 127 -30.13 0.03 -14.11
CA LEU A 127 -31.43 0.69 -13.87
C LEU A 127 -31.93 0.37 -12.45
N PRO A 128 -32.70 1.28 -11.82
CA PRO A 128 -33.03 1.16 -10.41
C PRO A 128 -33.97 -0.01 -10.08
N ASP A 129 -34.93 -0.28 -10.96
CA ASP A 129 -36.00 -1.25 -10.75
C ASP A 129 -36.45 -1.90 -12.06
N LYS A 130 -37.26 -2.94 -11.93
CA LYS A 130 -37.74 -3.75 -13.04
C LYS A 130 -38.68 -2.99 -13.97
N GLU A 131 -39.52 -2.13 -13.41
CA GLU A 131 -40.51 -1.35 -14.18
C GLU A 131 -39.79 -0.36 -15.11
N THR A 132 -38.85 0.39 -14.55
CA THR A 132 -37.97 1.28 -15.32
C THR A 132 -37.20 0.51 -16.39
N ALA A 133 -36.67 -0.66 -16.06
CA ALA A 133 -35.93 -1.47 -17.04
C ALA A 133 -36.82 -1.98 -18.18
N LEU A 134 -38.05 -2.36 -17.91
CA LEU A 134 -39.00 -2.77 -18.95
C LEU A 134 -39.39 -1.59 -19.86
N ARG A 135 -39.66 -0.42 -19.27
CA ARG A 135 -39.99 0.80 -20.02
C ARG A 135 -38.82 1.22 -20.90
N VAL A 136 -37.61 1.37 -20.34
CA VAL A 136 -36.41 1.77 -21.11
C VAL A 136 -36.09 0.73 -22.20
N ARG A 137 -36.28 -0.55 -21.90
CA ARG A 137 -36.16 -1.60 -22.91
C ARG A 137 -37.10 -1.38 -24.11
N GLN A 138 -38.37 -1.03 -23.84
CA GLN A 138 -39.34 -0.75 -24.90
C GLN A 138 -38.93 0.48 -25.71
N GLU A 139 -38.53 1.56 -25.07
CA GLU A 139 -38.04 2.79 -25.73
C GLU A 139 -36.87 2.51 -26.67
N ILE A 140 -35.92 1.64 -26.25
CA ILE A 140 -34.80 1.22 -27.11
C ILE A 140 -35.30 0.38 -28.29
N LEU A 141 -36.25 -0.53 -28.07
CA LEU A 141 -36.83 -1.34 -29.16
C LEU A 141 -37.63 -0.48 -30.14
N ASP A 142 -38.19 0.63 -29.68
CA ASP A 142 -38.94 1.60 -30.51
C ASP A 142 -38.02 2.62 -31.21
N GLY A 143 -36.68 2.51 -31.03
CA GLY A 143 -35.68 3.26 -31.79
C GLY A 143 -34.86 4.27 -30.97
N LEU A 144 -35.00 4.33 -29.65
CA LEU A 144 -34.08 5.11 -28.82
C LEU A 144 -32.68 4.49 -28.87
N ASP A 145 -31.67 5.28 -29.19
CA ASP A 145 -30.29 4.84 -29.18
C ASP A 145 -29.88 4.41 -27.77
N ILE A 146 -29.18 3.25 -27.65
CA ILE A 146 -28.81 2.68 -26.37
C ILE A 146 -27.87 3.59 -25.55
N TYR A 147 -27.03 4.36 -26.22
CA TYR A 147 -26.13 5.29 -25.57
C TYR A 147 -26.86 6.51 -25.04
N GLU A 148 -27.87 6.98 -25.77
CA GLU A 148 -28.76 8.05 -25.30
C GLU A 148 -29.61 7.55 -24.13
N ALA A 149 -30.14 6.34 -24.20
CA ALA A 149 -30.83 5.70 -23.09
C ALA A 149 -29.93 5.60 -21.84
N GLY A 150 -28.64 5.24 -22.01
CA GLY A 150 -27.66 5.21 -20.95
C GLY A 150 -27.47 6.57 -20.26
N LYS A 151 -27.41 7.65 -21.02
CA LYS A 151 -27.30 9.03 -20.50
C LYS A 151 -28.54 9.44 -19.71
N LEU A 152 -29.71 9.05 -20.16
CA LEU A 152 -30.98 9.47 -19.57
C LEU A 152 -31.36 8.68 -18.33
N TYR A 153 -31.09 7.38 -18.30
CA TYR A 153 -31.70 6.46 -17.33
C TYR A 153 -30.70 5.64 -16.51
N SER A 154 -29.43 5.47 -16.94
CA SER A 154 -28.50 4.60 -16.23
C SER A 154 -28.07 5.19 -14.89
N LEU A 155 -28.06 4.35 -13.86
CA LEU A 155 -27.51 4.68 -12.53
C LEU A 155 -25.98 4.62 -12.48
N ASP A 156 -25.35 4.07 -13.51
CA ASP A 156 -23.90 4.04 -13.57
C ASP A 156 -23.37 5.45 -13.91
N ARG A 157 -22.62 6.03 -12.98
CA ARG A 157 -22.03 7.38 -13.14
C ARG A 157 -21.05 7.45 -14.30
N LEU A 158 -20.47 6.35 -14.73
CA LEU A 158 -19.56 6.29 -15.88
C LEU A 158 -20.29 6.48 -17.20
N MET A 159 -21.56 6.10 -17.29
CA MET A 159 -22.41 6.31 -18.45
C MET A 159 -22.89 7.77 -18.60
N HIS A 160 -22.80 8.57 -17.55
CA HIS A 160 -23.12 10.01 -17.58
C HIS A 160 -21.95 10.90 -18.01
N LEU A 161 -20.79 10.34 -18.42
CA LEU A 161 -19.67 11.11 -18.91
C LEU A 161 -19.98 11.80 -20.26
N PRO A 162 -19.50 13.05 -20.48
CA PRO A 162 -19.81 13.84 -21.69
C PRO A 162 -19.36 13.22 -23.01
N MET A 163 -18.55 12.17 -22.99
CA MET A 163 -18.00 11.48 -24.16
C MET A 163 -18.85 10.29 -24.63
N GLY A 164 -20.13 10.25 -24.27
CA GLY A 164 -21.04 9.24 -24.79
C GLY A 164 -20.88 7.88 -24.12
N GLY A 165 -20.82 7.87 -22.82
CA GLY A 165 -20.57 6.80 -21.91
C GLY A 165 -21.40 5.54 -21.95
N ALA A 166 -21.59 4.94 -23.09
CA ALA A 166 -21.96 3.56 -23.15
C ALA A 166 -20.75 2.74 -22.73
N GLN A 167 -20.86 2.06 -21.64
CA GLN A 167 -19.80 1.22 -21.16
C GLN A 167 -19.87 -0.10 -21.91
N GLN A 168 -18.84 -0.38 -22.72
CA GLN A 168 -18.67 -1.69 -23.30
C GLN A 168 -18.06 -2.62 -22.27
N PHE A 169 -18.72 -3.74 -22.02
CA PHE A 169 -18.19 -4.83 -21.23
C PHE A 169 -17.77 -5.98 -22.16
N MET A 170 -16.66 -6.61 -21.82
CA MET A 170 -16.24 -7.86 -22.46
C MET A 170 -16.31 -8.98 -21.43
N TYR A 171 -17.18 -9.94 -21.66
CA TYR A 171 -17.28 -11.12 -20.83
C TYR A 171 -16.72 -12.35 -21.53
N SER A 172 -16.00 -13.18 -20.80
CA SER A 172 -15.79 -14.57 -21.16
C SER A 172 -16.68 -15.45 -20.29
N ARG A 173 -16.95 -16.71 -20.69
CA ARG A 173 -17.82 -17.60 -19.92
C ARG A 173 -17.35 -17.84 -18.47
N HIS A 174 -16.08 -17.58 -18.19
CA HIS A 174 -15.44 -17.82 -16.89
C HIS A 174 -15.04 -16.54 -16.13
N ASP A 175 -15.42 -15.36 -16.65
CA ASP A 175 -14.98 -14.08 -16.11
C ASP A 175 -16.14 -13.07 -16.10
N GLY A 176 -16.54 -12.65 -14.91
CA GLY A 176 -17.66 -11.73 -14.69
C GLY A 176 -18.68 -12.26 -13.68
N PRO A 177 -19.71 -11.46 -13.35
CA PRO A 177 -20.82 -11.90 -12.51
C PRO A 177 -21.60 -13.03 -13.20
N LYS A 178 -21.73 -14.16 -12.52
CA LYS A 178 -22.33 -15.38 -13.07
C LYS A 178 -23.73 -15.14 -13.65
N GLU A 179 -24.56 -14.40 -12.94
CA GLU A 179 -25.94 -14.09 -13.31
C GLU A 179 -26.03 -13.28 -14.62
N ILE A 180 -25.05 -12.44 -14.90
CA ILE A 180 -24.96 -11.65 -16.14
C ILE A 180 -24.39 -12.52 -17.25
N VAL A 181 -23.24 -13.15 -17.02
CA VAL A 181 -22.52 -13.94 -18.02
C VAL A 181 -23.42 -15.03 -18.62
N GLU A 182 -24.11 -15.83 -17.77
CA GLU A 182 -24.99 -16.91 -18.22
C GLU A 182 -26.11 -16.41 -19.13
N ARG A 183 -26.63 -15.19 -18.90
CA ARG A 183 -27.72 -14.63 -19.70
C ARG A 183 -27.21 -13.92 -20.96
N VAL A 184 -26.13 -13.17 -20.85
CA VAL A 184 -25.58 -12.41 -21.99
C VAL A 184 -25.12 -13.35 -23.11
N PHE A 185 -24.53 -14.51 -22.79
CA PHE A 185 -24.16 -15.52 -23.77
C PHE A 185 -25.35 -16.25 -24.44
N GLN A 186 -26.58 -15.97 -24.03
CA GLN A 186 -27.80 -16.49 -24.67
C GLN A 186 -28.45 -15.46 -25.61
N ILE A 187 -27.96 -14.23 -25.68
CA ILE A 187 -28.54 -13.14 -26.46
C ILE A 187 -27.90 -13.14 -27.84
N PRO A 188 -28.66 -13.23 -28.93
CA PRO A 188 -28.10 -13.07 -30.28
C PRO A 188 -27.48 -11.68 -30.50
N VAL A 189 -26.47 -11.60 -31.38
CA VAL A 189 -25.87 -10.33 -31.80
C VAL A 189 -26.95 -9.36 -32.30
N GLY A 190 -26.85 -8.11 -31.92
CA GLY A 190 -27.79 -7.06 -32.28
C GLY A 190 -29.05 -7.02 -31.40
N ASN A 191 -29.18 -7.91 -30.41
CA ASN A 191 -30.37 -7.97 -29.56
C ASN A 191 -30.11 -7.46 -28.15
N LEU A 192 -31.20 -6.96 -27.53
CA LEU A 192 -31.23 -6.44 -26.17
C LEU A 192 -31.84 -7.50 -25.21
N SER A 193 -31.24 -7.66 -24.05
CA SER A 193 -31.71 -8.59 -23.01
C SER A 193 -33.10 -8.23 -22.48
N SER A 194 -33.78 -9.21 -21.87
CA SER A 194 -34.74 -8.90 -20.82
C SER A 194 -34.02 -8.31 -19.60
N PRO A 195 -34.73 -7.59 -18.69
CA PRO A 195 -34.10 -7.07 -17.48
C PRO A 195 -33.44 -8.18 -16.65
N ILE A 196 -32.14 -8.05 -16.42
CA ILE A 196 -31.32 -8.99 -15.63
C ILE A 196 -31.19 -8.41 -14.21
N PRO A 197 -31.67 -9.11 -13.17
CA PRO A 197 -31.47 -8.65 -11.78
C PRO A 197 -29.97 -8.59 -11.46
N PHE A 198 -29.50 -7.49 -10.89
CA PHE A 198 -28.12 -7.33 -10.48
C PHE A 198 -27.99 -6.34 -9.31
N LEU A 199 -27.36 -6.77 -8.23
CA LEU A 199 -27.25 -5.98 -6.98
C LEU A 199 -28.63 -5.53 -6.48
N LYS A 200 -28.83 -4.21 -6.36
CA LYS A 200 -30.11 -3.59 -5.93
C LYS A 200 -30.94 -3.06 -7.11
N GLY A 201 -30.63 -3.46 -8.34
CA GLY A 201 -31.29 -2.96 -9.55
C GLY A 201 -31.33 -4.00 -10.66
N TYR A 202 -31.36 -3.52 -11.90
CA TYR A 202 -31.46 -4.34 -13.10
C TYR A 202 -30.50 -3.85 -14.18
N ILE A 203 -29.99 -4.80 -14.95
CA ILE A 203 -29.17 -4.51 -16.15
C ILE A 203 -29.99 -4.81 -17.40
N LEU A 204 -29.91 -3.93 -18.39
CA LEU A 204 -30.20 -4.22 -19.78
C LEU A 204 -28.86 -4.35 -20.51
N SER A 205 -28.67 -5.46 -21.22
CA SER A 205 -27.44 -5.76 -21.95
C SER A 205 -27.76 -5.92 -23.43
N TYR A 206 -27.12 -5.09 -24.28
CA TYR A 206 -27.16 -5.21 -25.73
C TYR A 206 -25.89 -5.92 -26.20
N VAL A 207 -26.02 -7.03 -26.91
CA VAL A 207 -24.88 -7.77 -27.43
C VAL A 207 -24.45 -7.20 -28.77
N ALA A 208 -23.27 -6.59 -28.79
CA ALA A 208 -22.71 -5.98 -30.00
C ALA A 208 -22.04 -7.01 -30.92
N GLU A 209 -21.28 -7.94 -30.35
CA GLU A 209 -20.60 -8.99 -31.11
C GLU A 209 -20.14 -10.14 -30.22
N TYR A 210 -19.87 -11.30 -30.85
CA TYR A 210 -19.09 -12.40 -30.28
C TYR A 210 -17.71 -12.39 -30.93
N ARG A 211 -16.68 -12.64 -30.12
CA ARG A 211 -15.29 -12.70 -30.58
C ARG A 211 -14.63 -13.99 -30.14
N ASP A 212 -13.79 -14.52 -31.01
CA ASP A 212 -12.84 -15.56 -30.64
C ASP A 212 -11.52 -14.90 -30.18
N VAL A 213 -10.98 -15.40 -29.10
CA VAL A 213 -9.70 -14.94 -28.54
C VAL A 213 -8.64 -16.01 -28.76
N GLU A 214 -7.47 -15.57 -29.16
CA GLU A 214 -6.33 -16.45 -29.40
C GLU A 214 -5.98 -17.28 -28.17
N ARG A 215 -5.57 -18.53 -28.40
CA ARG A 215 -5.28 -19.51 -27.37
C ARG A 215 -4.20 -19.01 -26.37
N GLU A 216 -3.17 -18.33 -26.85
CA GLU A 216 -2.09 -17.78 -26.03
C GLU A 216 -2.62 -16.83 -24.96
N VAL A 217 -3.59 -15.98 -25.32
CA VAL A 217 -4.21 -15.01 -24.41
C VAL A 217 -5.03 -15.71 -23.34
N VAL A 218 -5.77 -16.76 -23.70
CA VAL A 218 -6.64 -17.48 -22.74
C VAL A 218 -5.89 -18.48 -21.87
N ASN A 219 -4.76 -19.02 -22.32
CA ASN A 219 -3.95 -19.97 -21.54
C ASN A 219 -3.62 -19.45 -20.13
N SER A 220 -3.29 -18.18 -19.99
CA SER A 220 -3.00 -17.56 -18.68
C SER A 220 -4.25 -17.50 -17.78
N LYS A 221 -5.42 -17.28 -18.36
CA LYS A 221 -6.71 -17.26 -17.64
C LYS A 221 -7.09 -18.67 -17.18
N ILE A 222 -6.95 -19.68 -18.05
CA ILE A 222 -7.18 -21.09 -17.73
C ILE A 222 -6.28 -21.53 -16.59
N LYS A 223 -4.97 -21.27 -16.68
CA LYS A 223 -4.00 -21.57 -15.62
C LYS A 223 -4.41 -20.97 -14.28
N ARG A 224 -4.79 -19.70 -14.28
CA ARG A 224 -5.23 -19.00 -13.06
C ARG A 224 -6.50 -19.62 -12.47
N HIS A 225 -7.48 -19.90 -13.31
CA HIS A 225 -8.76 -20.50 -12.89
C HIS A 225 -8.55 -21.90 -12.31
N LEU A 226 -7.85 -22.77 -13.03
CA LEU A 226 -7.54 -24.12 -12.56
C LEU A 226 -6.74 -24.11 -11.27
N ARG A 227 -5.69 -23.26 -11.20
CA ARG A 227 -4.87 -23.11 -10.00
C ARG A 227 -5.70 -22.67 -8.80
N LYS A 228 -6.62 -21.71 -8.98
CA LYS A 228 -7.53 -21.26 -7.91
C LYS A 228 -8.40 -22.40 -7.42
N LYS A 229 -9.07 -23.12 -8.33
CA LYS A 229 -9.94 -24.24 -8.01
C LYS A 229 -9.20 -25.38 -7.32
N LYS A 230 -8.03 -25.79 -7.85
CA LYS A 230 -7.19 -26.82 -7.23
C LYS A 230 -6.72 -26.40 -5.84
N ARG A 231 -6.31 -25.14 -5.68
CA ARG A 231 -5.88 -24.59 -4.38
C ARG A 231 -6.98 -24.65 -3.32
N GLU A 232 -8.22 -24.34 -3.67
CA GLU A 232 -9.36 -24.43 -2.75
C GLU A 232 -9.63 -25.88 -2.33
N ILE A 233 -9.61 -26.81 -3.27
CA ILE A 233 -9.82 -28.25 -3.01
C ILE A 233 -8.69 -28.80 -2.13
N LEU A 234 -7.43 -28.56 -2.50
CA LEU A 234 -6.25 -29.06 -1.77
C LEU A 234 -6.19 -28.47 -0.36
N ARG A 235 -6.45 -27.17 -0.23
CA ARG A 235 -6.52 -26.53 1.08
C ARG A 235 -7.59 -27.15 1.97
N GLY A 236 -8.78 -27.36 1.45
CA GLY A 236 -9.87 -28.03 2.18
C GLY A 236 -9.51 -29.44 2.61
N ALA A 237 -8.97 -30.23 1.69
CA ALA A 237 -8.52 -31.60 1.97
C ALA A 237 -7.41 -31.64 3.03
N TYR A 238 -6.41 -30.74 2.89
CA TYR A 238 -5.29 -30.65 3.83
C TYR A 238 -5.77 -30.23 5.23
N MET A 239 -6.62 -29.20 5.35
CA MET A 239 -7.17 -28.79 6.64
C MET A 239 -8.01 -29.91 7.30
N ASN A 240 -8.79 -30.65 6.52
CA ASN A 240 -9.54 -31.80 7.04
C ASN A 240 -8.60 -32.92 7.54
N HIS A 241 -7.50 -33.16 6.83
CA HIS A 241 -6.46 -34.09 7.25
C HIS A 241 -5.83 -33.64 8.57
N LEU A 242 -5.43 -32.37 8.69
CA LEU A 242 -4.82 -31.82 9.90
C LEU A 242 -5.76 -31.87 11.10
N ASN A 243 -7.04 -31.54 10.93
CA ASN A 243 -8.03 -31.60 12.01
C ASN A 243 -8.12 -33.01 12.61
N LYS A 244 -8.05 -34.05 11.78
CA LYS A 244 -8.08 -35.45 12.21
C LYS A 244 -6.75 -35.89 12.83
N THR A 245 -5.64 -35.61 12.15
CA THR A 245 -4.30 -36.05 12.57
C THR A 245 -3.88 -35.39 13.90
N LEU A 246 -4.20 -34.12 14.06
CA LEU A 246 -3.87 -33.34 15.27
C LEU A 246 -4.98 -33.41 16.33
N LYS A 247 -6.06 -34.17 16.09
CA LYS A 247 -7.17 -34.33 17.04
C LYS A 247 -7.73 -33.00 17.54
N LEU A 248 -8.14 -32.13 16.59
CA LEU A 248 -8.74 -30.85 16.95
C LEU A 248 -10.11 -31.06 17.59
N GLU A 249 -10.27 -30.63 18.83
CA GLU A 249 -11.50 -30.72 19.61
C GLU A 249 -11.91 -29.36 20.17
N PHE A 250 -13.21 -29.08 20.20
CA PHE A 250 -13.78 -27.87 20.80
C PHE A 250 -14.51 -28.20 22.07
N SER A 251 -14.34 -27.39 23.12
CA SER A 251 -15.01 -27.52 24.40
C SER A 251 -16.31 -26.70 24.42
N GLU A 252 -17.43 -27.34 24.73
CA GLU A 252 -18.73 -26.64 24.87
C GLU A 252 -18.68 -25.58 25.98
N ALA A 253 -18.08 -25.91 27.13
CA ALA A 253 -17.92 -24.97 28.25
C ALA A 253 -17.06 -23.76 27.85
N GLY A 254 -15.95 -23.99 27.13
CA GLY A 254 -15.10 -22.94 26.63
C GLY A 254 -15.78 -22.04 25.60
N LEU A 255 -16.57 -22.63 24.68
CA LEU A 255 -17.34 -21.86 23.69
C LEU A 255 -18.41 -20.99 24.37
N THR A 256 -19.13 -21.53 25.36
CA THR A 256 -20.13 -20.79 26.14
C THR A 256 -19.48 -19.58 26.84
N ALA A 257 -18.36 -19.79 27.51
CA ALA A 257 -17.62 -18.71 28.18
C ALA A 257 -17.12 -17.62 27.18
N VAL A 258 -16.67 -18.00 25.98
CA VAL A 258 -16.32 -17.03 24.93
C VAL A 258 -17.52 -16.21 24.49
N ILE A 259 -18.70 -16.84 24.34
CA ILE A 259 -19.94 -16.12 23.99
C ILE A 259 -20.26 -15.06 25.04
N GLU A 260 -20.20 -15.41 26.32
CA GLU A 260 -20.46 -14.48 27.43
C GLU A 260 -19.50 -13.28 27.38
N VAL A 261 -18.19 -13.53 27.24
CA VAL A 261 -17.17 -12.46 27.14
C VAL A 261 -17.41 -11.54 25.94
N LEU A 262 -17.66 -12.10 24.76
CA LEU A 262 -17.86 -11.31 23.54
C LEU A 262 -19.19 -10.55 23.53
N THR A 263 -20.22 -11.11 24.15
CA THR A 263 -21.54 -10.46 24.29
C THR A 263 -21.45 -9.27 25.26
N ALA A 264 -20.79 -9.43 26.38
CA ALA A 264 -20.52 -8.34 27.33
C ALA A 264 -19.67 -7.23 26.72
N ASP A 265 -18.61 -7.56 25.95
CA ASP A 265 -17.78 -6.57 25.23
C ASP A 265 -18.59 -5.76 24.20
N ARG A 266 -19.56 -6.40 23.50
CA ARG A 266 -20.45 -5.71 22.55
C ARG A 266 -21.43 -4.76 23.23
N ALA A 267 -21.92 -5.11 24.40
CA ALA A 267 -22.85 -4.29 25.19
C ALA A 267 -22.14 -3.14 25.92
N ALA A 268 -20.80 -3.07 25.85
CA ALA A 268 -19.95 -2.20 26.67
C ALA A 268 -20.16 -2.43 28.20
N ASP A 269 -20.71 -3.56 28.56
CA ASP A 269 -20.88 -3.98 29.96
C ASP A 269 -19.53 -4.47 30.51
N ARG A 270 -19.33 -4.27 31.82
CA ARG A 270 -18.18 -4.92 32.48
C ARG A 270 -18.35 -6.42 32.36
N ILE A 271 -17.30 -7.09 31.89
CA ILE A 271 -17.23 -8.57 31.92
C ILE A 271 -17.50 -8.94 33.38
N GLY A 272 -18.58 -9.66 33.63
CA GLY A 272 -18.92 -10.10 34.99
C GLY A 272 -17.70 -10.82 35.58
N GLU A 273 -17.33 -10.56 36.84
CA GLU A 273 -16.24 -11.19 37.55
C GLU A 273 -16.36 -12.74 37.61
N SER A 274 -17.46 -13.29 37.06
CA SER A 274 -17.81 -14.72 37.12
C SER A 274 -17.33 -15.53 35.92
N VAL A 275 -16.85 -14.93 34.81
CA VAL A 275 -16.46 -15.73 33.63
C VAL A 275 -15.04 -16.27 33.80
N ASP A 276 -14.92 -17.59 33.85
CA ASP A 276 -13.61 -18.26 33.89
C ASP A 276 -12.88 -18.19 32.56
N THR A 277 -11.99 -17.21 32.39
CA THR A 277 -11.18 -17.00 31.19
C THR A 277 -10.07 -18.04 31.01
N THR A 278 -9.88 -18.96 31.99
CA THR A 278 -8.86 -20.03 31.94
C THR A 278 -9.39 -21.31 31.28
N LEU A 279 -10.68 -21.43 31.08
CA LEU A 279 -11.29 -22.57 30.36
C LEU A 279 -10.71 -22.74 28.97
N VAL A 280 -10.54 -23.99 28.53
CA VAL A 280 -10.07 -24.33 27.19
C VAL A 280 -11.24 -24.20 26.20
N VAL A 281 -11.04 -23.47 25.11
CA VAL A 281 -12.00 -23.32 24.01
C VAL A 281 -11.82 -24.42 22.98
N TYR A 282 -10.56 -24.69 22.62
CA TYR A 282 -10.18 -25.80 21.78
C TYR A 282 -8.79 -26.30 22.15
N SER A 283 -8.55 -27.58 21.84
CA SER A 283 -7.26 -28.24 21.98
C SER A 283 -6.92 -29.06 20.75
N PHE A 284 -5.65 -29.29 20.52
CA PHE A 284 -5.11 -30.19 19.50
C PHE A 284 -3.75 -30.72 19.95
N ASN A 285 -3.26 -31.78 19.30
CA ASN A 285 -1.89 -32.27 19.54
C ASN A 285 -0.89 -31.20 19.15
N GLY A 286 -0.33 -30.47 20.13
CA GLY A 286 0.58 -29.34 19.95
C GLY A 286 0.14 -28.08 20.68
N GLY A 287 -1.07 -28.02 21.23
CA GLY A 287 -1.50 -26.87 22.02
C GLY A 287 -2.98 -26.77 22.33
N GLU A 288 -3.29 -25.77 23.10
CA GLU A 288 -4.66 -25.40 23.46
C GLU A 288 -4.86 -23.89 23.36
N ARG A 289 -6.11 -23.46 23.31
CA ARG A 289 -6.46 -22.04 23.37
C ARG A 289 -7.51 -21.81 24.46
N ARG A 290 -7.21 -20.86 25.34
CA ARG A 290 -8.09 -20.50 26.45
C ARG A 290 -9.03 -19.35 26.10
N VAL A 291 -10.12 -19.23 26.88
CA VAL A 291 -11.20 -18.25 26.66
C VAL A 291 -10.65 -16.81 26.53
N GLY A 292 -9.74 -16.38 27.43
CA GLY A 292 -9.18 -15.03 27.38
C GLY A 292 -8.49 -14.70 26.04
N GLU A 293 -7.66 -15.63 25.55
CA GLU A 293 -6.94 -15.47 24.29
C GLU A 293 -7.87 -15.57 23.05
N ALA A 294 -8.82 -16.53 23.09
CA ALA A 294 -9.77 -16.71 22.02
C ALA A 294 -10.68 -15.49 21.87
N ALA A 295 -11.26 -15.02 22.97
CA ALA A 295 -12.11 -13.83 22.98
C ALA A 295 -11.37 -12.60 22.47
N GLN A 296 -10.13 -12.35 22.91
CA GLN A 296 -9.30 -11.25 22.44
C GLN A 296 -9.10 -11.28 20.91
N SER A 297 -8.85 -12.48 20.36
CA SER A 297 -8.63 -12.65 18.91
C SER A 297 -9.91 -12.47 18.09
N LEU A 298 -11.07 -12.73 18.68
CA LEU A 298 -12.38 -12.70 18.02
C LEU A 298 -13.13 -11.37 18.13
N LYS A 299 -12.72 -10.45 19.04
CA LYS A 299 -13.41 -9.15 19.26
C LYS A 299 -13.75 -8.38 17.98
N GLY A 300 -12.80 -8.28 17.06
CA GLY A 300 -12.99 -7.56 15.80
C GLY A 300 -13.98 -8.23 14.86
N ALA A 301 -14.06 -9.56 14.87
CA ALA A 301 -15.02 -10.33 14.09
C ALA A 301 -16.42 -10.28 14.71
N ALA A 302 -16.50 -10.48 16.02
CA ALA A 302 -17.75 -10.49 16.77
C ALA A 302 -18.59 -9.23 16.60
N ARG A 303 -17.97 -8.05 16.43
CA ARG A 303 -18.67 -6.78 16.17
C ARG A 303 -19.45 -6.76 14.85
N ARG A 304 -19.12 -7.65 13.91
CA ARG A 304 -19.75 -7.73 12.58
C ARG A 304 -20.81 -8.84 12.48
N TRP A 305 -20.88 -9.73 13.46
CA TRP A 305 -21.84 -10.82 13.47
C TRP A 305 -23.23 -10.31 13.90
N GLU A 306 -24.29 -10.92 13.41
CA GLU A 306 -25.65 -10.62 13.85
C GLU A 306 -25.83 -11.09 15.30
N ALA A 307 -25.40 -12.30 15.62
CA ALA A 307 -25.37 -12.87 16.94
C ALA A 307 -24.02 -13.58 17.21
N VAL A 308 -23.59 -13.64 18.47
CA VAL A 308 -22.40 -14.41 18.86
C VAL A 308 -22.87 -15.85 19.16
N THR A 309 -22.59 -16.76 18.24
CA THR A 309 -22.99 -18.17 18.33
C THR A 309 -21.77 -19.10 18.27
N PRO A 310 -21.87 -20.35 18.79
CA PRO A 310 -20.80 -21.34 18.65
C PRO A 310 -20.42 -21.57 17.18
N THR A 311 -21.40 -21.58 16.29
CA THR A 311 -21.16 -21.80 14.86
C THR A 311 -20.28 -20.74 14.24
N GLU A 312 -20.56 -19.44 14.52
CA GLU A 312 -19.76 -18.34 14.02
C GLU A 312 -18.37 -18.29 14.62
N ILE A 313 -18.26 -18.57 15.94
CA ILE A 313 -16.96 -18.68 16.62
C ILE A 313 -16.11 -19.79 15.98
N ILE A 314 -16.66 -21.00 15.84
CA ILE A 314 -15.94 -22.14 15.24
C ILE A 314 -15.56 -21.85 13.80
N ALA A 315 -16.47 -21.25 13.01
CA ALA A 315 -16.20 -20.89 11.63
C ALA A 315 -15.06 -19.88 11.51
N GLU A 316 -15.07 -18.82 12.31
CA GLU A 316 -14.00 -17.80 12.30
C GLU A 316 -12.67 -18.42 12.76
N LEU A 317 -12.67 -19.24 13.82
CA LEU A 317 -11.47 -19.93 14.28
C LEU A 317 -10.92 -20.88 13.20
N LYS A 318 -11.75 -21.71 12.58
CA LYS A 318 -11.35 -22.65 11.52
C LYS A 318 -10.87 -21.97 10.25
N ASN A 319 -11.42 -20.80 9.91
CA ASN A 319 -11.07 -20.12 8.67
C ASN A 319 -9.86 -19.19 8.80
N LYS A 320 -9.61 -18.59 9.98
CA LYS A 320 -8.59 -17.55 10.12
C LYS A 320 -7.50 -17.83 11.15
N HIS A 321 -7.83 -18.47 12.27
CA HIS A 321 -6.89 -18.60 13.38
C HIS A 321 -6.19 -19.98 13.43
N LEU A 322 -6.96 -21.05 13.25
CA LEU A 322 -6.46 -22.41 13.32
C LEU A 322 -5.53 -22.81 12.17
N PRO A 323 -5.75 -22.40 10.90
CA PRO A 323 -4.93 -22.90 9.80
C PRO A 323 -3.44 -22.76 10.02
N ASN A 324 -2.99 -21.57 10.43
CA ASN A 324 -1.55 -21.33 10.65
C ASN A 324 -1.00 -22.15 11.84
N LEU A 325 -1.80 -22.35 12.89
CA LEU A 325 -1.37 -23.12 14.04
C LEU A 325 -1.25 -24.62 13.71
N LEU A 326 -2.25 -25.17 13.03
CA LEU A 326 -2.24 -26.58 12.65
C LEU A 326 -1.16 -26.91 11.62
N MET A 327 -0.96 -26.04 10.61
CA MET A 327 0.11 -26.18 9.63
C MET A 327 1.50 -26.05 10.28
N ALA A 328 1.68 -25.13 11.24
CA ALA A 328 2.94 -25.01 11.94
C ALA A 328 3.24 -26.25 12.81
N GLU A 329 2.22 -26.86 13.41
CA GLU A 329 2.40 -28.09 14.16
C GLU A 329 2.70 -29.28 13.27
N ASP A 330 2.06 -29.35 12.09
CA ASP A 330 2.38 -30.36 11.08
C ASP A 330 3.83 -30.23 10.58
N ALA A 331 4.28 -28.99 10.37
CA ALA A 331 5.67 -28.69 10.00
C ALA A 331 6.68 -29.23 11.06
N ARG A 332 6.36 -29.10 12.35
CA ARG A 332 7.18 -29.66 13.43
C ARG A 332 7.16 -31.19 13.40
N ARG A 333 5.97 -31.75 13.30
CA ARG A 333 5.77 -33.19 13.23
C ARG A 333 6.48 -33.84 12.04
N THR A 334 6.54 -33.16 10.89
CA THR A 334 7.20 -33.63 9.67
C THR A 334 8.68 -33.23 9.56
N GLY A 335 9.21 -32.49 10.53
CA GLY A 335 10.61 -32.10 10.61
C GLY A 335 10.97 -30.89 9.72
N VAL A 336 10.02 -30.16 9.16
CA VAL A 336 10.26 -28.96 8.34
C VAL A 336 10.94 -27.86 9.15
N GLU A 337 10.70 -27.80 10.48
CA GLU A 337 11.39 -26.86 11.37
C GLU A 337 12.91 -27.09 11.46
N ASN A 338 13.41 -28.27 11.09
CA ASN A 338 14.83 -28.62 11.08
C ASN A 338 15.47 -28.42 9.69
N SER A 339 14.70 -27.94 8.71
CA SER A 339 15.24 -27.68 7.36
C SER A 339 16.22 -26.51 7.40
N GLU A 340 17.28 -26.59 6.60
CA GLU A 340 18.27 -25.53 6.47
C GLU A 340 17.63 -24.18 6.12
N HIS A 341 16.61 -24.21 5.25
CA HIS A 341 15.86 -23.02 4.85
C HIS A 341 15.16 -22.35 6.03
N PHE A 342 14.46 -23.14 6.88
CA PHE A 342 13.79 -22.58 8.05
C PHE A 342 14.77 -22.10 9.11
N LEU A 343 15.83 -22.84 9.39
CA LEU A 343 16.83 -22.48 10.39
C LEU A 343 17.53 -21.16 10.02
N LYS A 344 17.96 -21.00 8.76
CA LYS A 344 18.54 -19.73 8.28
C LYS A 344 17.57 -18.57 8.45
N TRP A 345 16.31 -18.75 8.05
CA TRP A 345 15.30 -17.73 8.23
C TRP A 345 15.06 -17.40 9.72
N HIS A 346 14.97 -18.41 10.56
CA HIS A 346 14.72 -18.25 12.00
C HIS A 346 15.82 -17.47 12.70
N ASP A 347 17.07 -17.78 12.37
CA ASP A 347 18.24 -17.07 12.91
C ASP A 347 18.28 -15.62 12.44
N ALA A 348 18.06 -15.36 11.14
CA ALA A 348 17.98 -14.00 10.61
C ALA A 348 16.84 -13.20 11.27
N ARG A 349 15.68 -13.84 11.47
CA ARG A 349 14.53 -13.19 12.11
C ARG A 349 14.78 -12.85 13.56
N ARG A 350 15.43 -13.75 14.30
CA ARG A 350 15.87 -13.50 15.69
C ARG A 350 16.81 -12.29 15.74
N ASP A 351 17.78 -12.24 14.86
CA ASP A 351 18.75 -11.15 14.82
C ASP A 351 18.07 -9.80 14.49
N ASP A 352 17.09 -9.77 13.57
CA ASP A 352 16.29 -8.57 13.27
C ASP A 352 15.48 -8.07 14.48
N LEU A 353 14.90 -9.00 15.26
CA LEU A 353 14.18 -8.65 16.48
C LEU A 353 15.13 -8.10 17.56
N LEU A 354 16.30 -8.69 17.70
CA LEU A 354 17.35 -8.21 18.63
C LEU A 354 17.80 -6.80 18.26
N LEU A 355 18.08 -6.53 16.98
CA LEU A 355 18.44 -5.20 16.50
C LEU A 355 17.34 -4.16 16.76
N SER A 356 16.10 -4.55 16.54
CA SER A 356 14.94 -3.66 16.77
C SER A 356 14.79 -3.29 18.25
N LEU A 357 14.93 -4.27 19.14
CA LEU A 357 14.84 -4.04 20.58
C LEU A 357 16.05 -3.23 21.10
N LEU A 358 17.27 -3.59 20.72
CA LEU A 358 18.47 -2.83 21.09
C LEU A 358 18.38 -1.38 20.64
N ARG A 359 17.96 -1.15 19.39
CA ARG A 359 17.74 0.21 18.89
C ARG A 359 16.71 0.95 19.73
N LYS A 360 15.59 0.31 20.06
CA LYS A 360 14.54 0.89 20.89
C LYS A 360 15.10 1.30 22.26
N GLU A 361 15.82 0.43 22.95
CA GLU A 361 16.44 0.73 24.25
C GLU A 361 17.36 1.97 24.16
N ILE A 362 18.21 2.06 23.11
CA ILE A 362 19.15 3.17 22.94
C ILE A 362 18.43 4.49 22.71
N VAL A 363 17.35 4.49 21.89
CA VAL A 363 16.69 5.73 21.48
C VAL A 363 15.51 6.14 22.35
N ASP A 364 14.94 5.26 23.16
CA ASP A 364 13.77 5.55 24.02
C ASP A 364 14.11 6.57 25.14
N THR A 365 15.40 6.70 25.49
CA THR A 365 15.88 7.71 26.45
C THR A 365 15.91 9.12 25.86
N VAL A 366 15.70 9.28 24.53
CA VAL A 366 15.80 10.55 23.85
C VAL A 366 14.58 11.40 24.10
N SER A 367 14.75 12.49 24.84
CA SER A 367 13.77 13.55 25.03
C SER A 367 14.12 14.77 24.18
N VAL A 368 13.12 15.57 23.84
CA VAL A 368 13.27 16.84 23.10
C VAL A 368 12.68 17.94 23.97
N ASN A 369 13.45 18.99 24.22
CA ASN A 369 13.01 20.15 24.99
C ASN A 369 12.45 21.27 24.10
N GLU A 370 11.78 22.26 24.71
CA GLU A 370 11.13 23.37 23.99
C GLU A 370 12.13 24.22 23.19
N GLN A 371 13.34 24.43 23.70
CA GLN A 371 14.36 25.21 22.99
C GLN A 371 14.81 24.49 21.70
N GLU A 372 15.00 23.18 21.77
CA GLU A 372 15.36 22.36 20.61
C GLU A 372 14.25 22.37 19.53
N ILE A 373 12.97 22.34 19.96
CA ILE A 373 11.81 22.44 19.06
C ILE A 373 11.83 23.82 18.36
N LEU A 374 12.00 24.90 19.13
CA LEU A 374 12.02 26.26 18.61
C LEU A 374 13.16 26.46 17.60
N ASP A 375 14.36 26.00 17.93
CA ASP A 375 15.53 26.14 17.06
C ASP A 375 15.42 25.28 15.79
N HIS A 376 14.83 24.10 15.90
CA HIS A 376 14.55 23.26 14.73
C HIS A 376 13.49 23.89 13.83
N TYR A 377 12.42 24.45 14.39
CA TYR A 377 11.42 25.20 13.64
C TYR A 377 12.05 26.39 12.90
N LYS A 378 12.86 27.22 13.56
CA LYS A 378 13.55 28.36 12.92
C LYS A 378 14.34 27.92 11.68
N ARG A 379 15.09 26.82 11.78
CA ARG A 379 15.87 26.25 10.66
C ARG A 379 15.02 25.68 9.54
N THR A 380 13.86 25.13 9.87
CA THR A 380 12.98 24.44 8.92
C THR A 380 11.74 25.26 8.54
N LYS A 381 11.63 26.51 8.99
CA LYS A 381 10.48 27.41 8.84
C LYS A 381 9.93 27.47 7.41
N LYS A 382 10.83 27.42 6.40
CA LYS A 382 10.46 27.45 4.98
C LYS A 382 9.51 26.31 4.58
N ARG A 383 9.53 25.18 5.28
CA ARG A 383 8.61 24.03 5.04
C ARG A 383 7.17 24.32 5.41
N PHE A 384 6.95 25.32 6.26
CA PHE A 384 5.65 25.72 6.78
C PHE A 384 5.15 27.03 6.15
N ARG A 385 5.67 27.39 4.97
CA ARG A 385 5.28 28.58 4.23
C ARG A 385 3.84 28.47 3.75
N ILE A 386 3.10 29.53 3.97
CA ILE A 386 1.81 29.80 3.35
C ILE A 386 2.08 30.75 2.21
N LEU A 387 1.85 30.31 1.00
CA LEU A 387 2.08 31.14 -0.18
C LEU A 387 1.15 32.34 -0.16
N GLY A 388 1.73 33.53 -0.32
CA GLY A 388 0.99 34.75 -0.57
C GLY A 388 0.27 34.68 -1.91
N TYR A 389 -0.82 35.39 -2.02
CA TYR A 389 -1.63 35.47 -3.22
C TYR A 389 -2.26 36.86 -3.37
N ALA A 390 -2.64 37.18 -4.59
CA ALA A 390 -3.51 38.31 -4.85
C ALA A 390 -4.90 37.80 -5.26
N LYS A 391 -5.95 38.48 -4.79
CA LYS A 391 -7.28 38.36 -5.35
C LYS A 391 -7.43 39.44 -6.41
N VAL A 392 -7.79 39.04 -7.61
CA VAL A 392 -7.83 39.94 -8.76
C VAL A 392 -9.19 39.85 -9.48
N ARG A 393 -9.56 40.97 -10.08
CA ARG A 393 -10.48 41.07 -11.19
C ARG A 393 -9.67 41.29 -12.44
N ASP A 394 -9.98 40.60 -13.54
CA ASP A 394 -9.16 40.61 -14.72
C ASP A 394 -10.00 40.56 -16.01
N LEU A 395 -9.85 41.57 -16.84
CA LEU A 395 -10.47 41.67 -18.14
C LEU A 395 -9.41 41.43 -19.20
N LEU A 396 -9.34 40.20 -19.72
CA LEU A 396 -8.41 39.78 -20.78
C LEU A 396 -9.09 39.90 -22.14
N VAL A 397 -8.45 40.61 -23.07
CA VAL A 397 -8.88 40.71 -24.48
C VAL A 397 -7.74 40.39 -25.43
N ALA A 398 -8.07 40.07 -26.67
CA ALA A 398 -7.08 39.58 -27.65
C ALA A 398 -6.07 40.65 -28.09
N THR A 399 -6.43 41.93 -28.14
CA THR A 399 -5.59 43.01 -28.69
C THR A 399 -5.48 44.18 -27.72
N GLU A 400 -4.32 44.86 -27.80
CA GLU A 400 -4.04 46.06 -27.00
C GLU A 400 -5.03 47.18 -27.27
N THR A 401 -5.29 47.45 -28.53
CA THR A 401 -6.27 48.49 -28.96
C THR A 401 -7.67 48.28 -28.35
N LYS A 402 -8.12 47.02 -28.23
CA LYS A 402 -9.39 46.72 -27.59
C LYS A 402 -9.32 46.96 -26.08
N ALA A 403 -8.18 46.63 -25.45
CA ALA A 403 -7.98 46.89 -24.04
C ALA A 403 -7.95 48.41 -23.74
N GLU A 404 -7.29 49.20 -24.59
CA GLU A 404 -7.26 50.67 -24.49
C GLU A 404 -8.66 51.27 -24.62
N ALA A 405 -9.47 50.83 -25.58
CA ALA A 405 -10.83 51.31 -25.75
C ALA A 405 -11.68 51.01 -24.50
N LEU A 406 -11.60 49.79 -23.97
CA LEU A 406 -12.31 49.41 -22.76
C LEU A 406 -11.79 50.16 -21.50
N LYS A 407 -10.52 50.56 -21.48
CA LYS A 407 -9.98 51.40 -20.43
C LYS A 407 -10.56 52.79 -20.42
N LEU A 408 -10.77 53.40 -21.60
CA LEU A 408 -11.46 54.69 -21.74
C LEU A 408 -12.91 54.63 -21.25
N ASP A 409 -13.61 53.55 -21.54
CA ASP A 409 -14.97 53.34 -21.03
C ASP A 409 -15.02 53.24 -19.51
N LEU A 410 -14.01 52.55 -18.91
CA LEU A 410 -13.87 52.48 -17.46
C LEU A 410 -13.57 53.84 -16.84
N ASP A 411 -12.66 54.60 -17.46
CA ASP A 411 -12.30 55.93 -17.00
C ASP A 411 -13.51 56.93 -17.15
N ALA A 412 -14.43 56.63 -18.06
CA ALA A 412 -15.72 57.34 -18.20
C ALA A 412 -16.79 56.85 -17.22
N GLY A 413 -16.49 55.86 -16.34
CA GLY A 413 -17.36 55.40 -15.27
C GLY A 413 -18.14 54.10 -15.56
N ALA A 414 -17.78 53.32 -16.55
CA ALA A 414 -18.36 52.01 -16.80
C ALA A 414 -18.05 51.00 -15.63
N ASP A 415 -19.00 50.11 -15.36
CA ASP A 415 -18.82 49.09 -14.32
C ASP A 415 -17.84 48.00 -14.77
N PHE A 416 -16.75 47.80 -14.02
CA PHE A 416 -15.69 46.88 -14.37
C PHE A 416 -16.14 45.41 -14.35
N VAL A 417 -17.03 45.04 -13.41
CA VAL A 417 -17.52 43.68 -13.27
C VAL A 417 -18.43 43.32 -14.46
N GLU A 418 -19.28 44.21 -14.88
CA GLU A 418 -20.15 44.01 -16.07
C GLU A 418 -19.29 43.91 -17.35
N MET A 419 -18.25 44.74 -17.46
CA MET A 419 -17.32 44.68 -18.59
C MET A 419 -16.55 43.37 -18.65
N ILE A 420 -16.11 42.85 -17.53
CA ILE A 420 -15.47 41.53 -17.44
C ILE A 420 -16.41 40.44 -17.94
N ARG A 421 -17.65 40.42 -17.49
CA ARG A 421 -18.65 39.42 -17.89
C ARG A 421 -18.93 39.44 -19.38
N GLY A 422 -18.96 40.64 -19.97
CA GLY A 422 -19.27 40.80 -21.40
C GLY A 422 -18.07 40.61 -22.33
N ASN A 423 -16.84 40.83 -21.91
CA ASN A 423 -15.68 40.96 -22.79
C ASN A 423 -14.49 40.07 -22.46
N SER A 424 -14.36 39.56 -21.22
CA SER A 424 -13.15 38.85 -20.82
C SER A 424 -13.05 37.46 -21.45
N LEU A 425 -11.91 37.18 -22.06
CA LEU A 425 -11.53 35.86 -22.57
C LEU A 425 -11.11 34.90 -21.44
N ARG A 426 -10.86 35.42 -20.23
CA ARG A 426 -10.45 34.64 -19.09
C ARG A 426 -11.66 34.09 -18.34
N LYS A 427 -11.87 32.77 -18.43
CA LYS A 427 -13.04 32.11 -17.82
C LYS A 427 -13.11 32.28 -16.29
N GLU A 428 -11.96 32.26 -15.62
CA GLU A 428 -11.88 32.46 -14.17
C GLU A 428 -12.37 33.84 -13.72
N ALA A 429 -12.22 34.85 -14.56
CA ALA A 429 -12.68 36.22 -14.26
C ALA A 429 -14.22 36.35 -14.21
N HIS A 430 -14.96 35.44 -14.84
CA HIS A 430 -16.42 35.44 -14.81
C HIS A 430 -16.99 35.12 -13.41
N GLN A 431 -16.14 34.69 -12.46
CA GLN A 431 -16.50 34.48 -11.04
C GLN A 431 -16.36 35.77 -10.19
N ASP A 432 -16.22 36.93 -10.80
CA ASP A 432 -15.96 38.24 -10.22
C ASP A 432 -14.52 38.38 -9.69
N VAL A 433 -14.09 37.58 -8.75
CA VAL A 433 -12.74 37.63 -8.15
C VAL A 433 -12.12 36.24 -8.12
N PHE A 434 -10.88 36.10 -8.54
CA PHE A 434 -10.13 34.85 -8.44
C PHE A 434 -8.75 35.03 -7.80
N ARG A 435 -8.17 33.96 -7.27
CA ARG A 435 -6.87 33.97 -6.62
C ARG A 435 -5.76 33.67 -7.59
N VAL A 436 -4.65 34.42 -7.50
CA VAL A 436 -3.44 34.17 -8.26
C VAL A 436 -2.22 34.12 -7.34
N PHE A 437 -1.34 33.16 -7.58
CA PHE A 437 -0.11 32.97 -6.84
C PHE A 437 1.09 33.26 -7.75
N ALA A 438 2.15 33.83 -7.21
CA ALA A 438 3.36 34.17 -8.00
C ALA A 438 3.92 32.98 -8.80
N LEU A 439 3.73 31.73 -8.33
CA LEU A 439 4.15 30.51 -9.02
C LEU A 439 3.39 30.22 -10.32
N GLN A 440 2.26 30.88 -10.57
CA GLN A 440 1.41 30.68 -11.74
C GLN A 440 1.81 31.57 -12.94
N ALA A 441 3.03 32.10 -12.94
CA ALA A 441 3.53 32.97 -14.03
C ALA A 441 3.47 32.30 -15.41
N LYS A 442 3.65 30.97 -15.51
CA LYS A 442 3.46 30.22 -16.78
C LYS A 442 2.03 30.25 -17.29
N LYS A 443 1.04 30.27 -16.38
CA LYS A 443 -0.39 30.24 -16.74
C LYS A 443 -0.91 31.61 -17.19
N TYR A 444 -0.43 32.68 -16.56
CA TYR A 444 -1.00 34.01 -16.74
C TYR A 444 -0.06 34.97 -17.52
N GLY A 445 1.19 34.58 -17.76
CA GLY A 445 2.24 35.42 -18.32
C GLY A 445 3.10 36.05 -17.22
N SER A 446 4.44 36.02 -17.39
CA SER A 446 5.39 36.53 -16.40
C SER A 446 5.26 38.05 -16.18
N ALA A 447 5.05 38.80 -17.28
CA ALA A 447 4.86 40.26 -17.21
C ALA A 447 3.60 40.61 -16.43
N TRP A 448 2.47 39.98 -16.74
CA TRP A 448 1.21 40.16 -16.02
C TRP A 448 1.35 39.81 -14.52
N MET A 449 1.97 38.68 -14.23
CA MET A 449 2.15 38.24 -12.84
C MET A 449 3.01 39.21 -12.04
N ASN A 450 4.15 39.65 -12.59
CA ASN A 450 4.99 40.67 -11.94
C ASN A 450 4.20 41.96 -11.72
N TYR A 451 3.40 42.36 -12.69
CA TYR A 451 2.57 43.56 -12.59
C TYR A 451 1.56 43.43 -11.46
N VAL A 452 0.74 42.38 -11.45
CA VAL A 452 -0.27 42.10 -10.42
C VAL A 452 0.32 42.04 -9.01
N MET A 453 1.53 41.51 -8.86
CA MET A 453 2.16 41.40 -7.54
C MET A 453 2.65 42.74 -6.99
N ASN A 454 2.74 43.82 -7.81
CA ASN A 454 3.33 45.11 -7.42
C ASN A 454 2.37 46.29 -7.50
N ILE A 455 1.29 46.26 -8.31
CA ILE A 455 0.35 47.40 -8.45
C ILE A 455 -0.41 47.68 -7.15
N PRO A 456 -0.87 48.93 -6.91
CA PRO A 456 -1.72 49.27 -5.78
C PRO A 456 -3.02 48.44 -5.71
N VAL A 457 -3.48 48.20 -4.50
CA VAL A 457 -4.78 47.54 -4.27
C VAL A 457 -5.90 48.55 -4.50
N GLY A 458 -6.96 48.12 -5.20
CA GLY A 458 -8.16 48.90 -5.42
C GLY A 458 -8.25 49.61 -6.77
N GLU A 459 -7.12 49.91 -7.41
CA GLU A 459 -7.09 50.61 -8.69
C GLU A 459 -7.09 49.65 -9.88
N ILE A 460 -7.72 50.10 -11.00
CA ILE A 460 -7.74 49.34 -12.26
C ILE A 460 -6.53 49.81 -13.10
N HIS A 461 -5.67 48.87 -13.40
CA HIS A 461 -4.44 49.11 -14.17
C HIS A 461 -4.42 48.31 -15.48
N GLY A 462 -3.61 48.75 -16.41
CA GLY A 462 -3.40 48.18 -17.73
C GLY A 462 -3.66 49.23 -18.85
N PRO A 463 -3.55 48.81 -20.11
CA PRO A 463 -3.32 47.45 -20.62
C PRO A 463 -1.95 46.88 -20.25
N VAL A 464 -1.91 45.59 -19.83
CA VAL A 464 -0.68 44.86 -19.60
C VAL A 464 -0.70 43.53 -20.37
N GLY A 465 0.43 43.19 -21.03
CA GLY A 465 0.55 41.92 -21.73
C GLY A 465 0.42 40.72 -20.80
N ALA A 466 -0.47 39.79 -21.16
CA ALA A 466 -0.79 38.58 -20.43
C ALA A 466 -0.76 37.38 -21.39
N GLU A 467 -0.77 36.16 -20.83
CA GLU A 467 -0.93 34.97 -21.67
C GLU A 467 -2.31 34.98 -22.32
N GLY A 468 -2.33 34.98 -23.67
CA GLY A 468 -3.54 35.03 -24.48
C GLY A 468 -4.04 36.43 -24.84
N GLY A 469 -3.27 37.51 -24.59
CA GLY A 469 -3.63 38.86 -25.00
C GLY A 469 -3.20 39.96 -24.04
N TYR A 470 -4.09 40.95 -23.87
CA TYR A 470 -3.86 42.13 -23.03
C TYR A 470 -4.95 42.23 -21.97
N SER A 471 -4.52 42.66 -20.80
CA SER A 471 -5.34 42.60 -19.57
C SER A 471 -5.50 43.98 -18.92
N LEU A 472 -6.74 44.31 -18.51
CA LEU A 472 -7.00 45.34 -17.51
C LEU A 472 -7.24 44.59 -16.20
N VAL A 473 -6.49 44.95 -15.15
CA VAL A 473 -6.52 44.19 -13.90
C VAL A 473 -6.67 45.09 -12.69
N GLN A 474 -7.47 44.65 -11.74
CA GLN A 474 -7.62 45.24 -10.41
C GLN A 474 -7.19 44.22 -9.34
N VAL A 475 -6.26 44.60 -8.50
CA VAL A 475 -5.96 43.81 -7.29
C VAL A 475 -6.94 44.23 -6.20
N VAL A 476 -7.83 43.33 -5.82
CA VAL A 476 -8.84 43.57 -4.79
C VAL A 476 -8.23 43.42 -3.40
N GLU A 477 -7.42 42.39 -3.23
CA GLU A 477 -6.73 42.11 -1.97
C GLU A 477 -5.38 41.45 -2.27
N ARG A 478 -4.40 41.71 -1.40
CA ARG A 478 -3.08 41.05 -1.49
C ARG A 478 -2.67 40.51 -0.14
N TYR A 479 -2.26 39.26 -0.13
CA TYR A 479 -1.77 38.56 1.05
C TYR A 479 -0.30 38.20 0.86
N ALA A 480 0.55 38.69 1.75
CA ALA A 480 1.98 38.34 1.75
C ALA A 480 2.20 36.89 2.17
N ASP A 481 3.36 36.35 1.81
CA ASP A 481 3.81 35.08 2.37
C ASP A 481 3.76 35.10 3.90
N SER A 482 3.27 34.06 4.47
CA SER A 482 3.25 33.86 5.92
C SER A 482 3.73 32.44 6.26
N TYR A 483 3.72 32.08 7.52
CA TYR A 483 4.18 30.78 7.96
C TYR A 483 3.26 30.27 9.06
N TYR A 484 2.90 28.99 8.96
CA TYR A 484 2.28 28.30 10.08
C TYR A 484 3.24 28.30 11.27
N THR A 485 2.74 28.61 12.45
CA THR A 485 3.56 28.77 13.66
C THR A 485 3.53 27.53 14.55
N LEU A 486 4.40 27.48 15.56
CA LEU A 486 4.41 26.41 16.57
C LEU A 486 3.16 26.39 17.46
N GLU A 487 2.33 27.42 17.46
CA GLU A 487 1.04 27.43 18.16
C GLU A 487 0.05 26.45 17.54
N GLU A 488 0.22 26.17 16.26
CA GLU A 488 -0.58 25.17 15.57
C GLU A 488 -0.12 23.76 15.94
N SER A 489 -1.02 22.98 16.52
CA SER A 489 -0.75 21.61 17.00
C SER A 489 -0.08 20.71 15.94
N ARG A 490 -0.55 20.79 14.66
CA ARG A 490 0.04 20.03 13.55
C ARG A 490 1.49 20.38 13.26
N VAL A 491 1.85 21.67 13.35
CA VAL A 491 3.22 22.15 13.12
C VAL A 491 4.11 21.71 14.27
N ARG A 492 3.69 21.96 15.51
CA ARG A 492 4.41 21.52 16.70
C ARG A 492 4.67 20.02 16.68
N THR A 493 3.65 19.20 16.39
CA THR A 493 3.78 17.74 16.30
C THR A 493 4.80 17.33 15.24
N ALA A 494 4.74 17.93 14.04
CA ALA A 494 5.67 17.64 12.96
C ALA A 494 7.12 18.01 13.32
N VAL A 495 7.34 19.22 13.84
CA VAL A 495 8.66 19.72 14.25
C VAL A 495 9.25 18.90 15.39
N THR A 496 8.44 18.56 16.40
CA THR A 496 8.87 17.73 17.55
C THR A 496 9.28 16.34 17.08
N ARG A 497 8.48 15.70 16.20
CA ARG A 497 8.79 14.40 15.62
C ARG A 497 10.09 14.44 14.81
N ASP A 498 10.27 15.45 13.95
CA ASP A 498 11.44 15.58 13.12
C ASP A 498 12.71 15.81 13.97
N MET A 499 12.61 16.64 15.00
CA MET A 499 13.72 16.88 15.94
C MET A 499 14.06 15.62 16.75
N ARG A 500 13.05 14.90 17.24
CA ARG A 500 13.24 13.62 17.95
C ARG A 500 13.95 12.61 17.05
N ASN A 501 13.49 12.42 15.82
CA ASN A 501 14.10 11.50 14.86
C ASN A 501 15.56 11.86 14.55
N LEU A 502 15.87 13.14 14.45
CA LEU A 502 17.23 13.63 14.24
C LEU A 502 18.13 13.34 15.44
N LYS A 503 17.61 13.56 16.64
CA LYS A 503 18.33 13.31 17.89
C LYS A 503 18.53 11.80 18.13
N GLN A 504 17.51 10.99 17.87
CA GLN A 504 17.60 9.53 17.93
C GLN A 504 18.66 8.99 16.97
N ARG A 505 18.71 9.49 15.73
CA ARG A 505 19.77 9.11 14.77
C ARG A 505 21.16 9.46 15.28
N ARG A 506 21.36 10.65 15.86
CA ARG A 506 22.65 11.06 16.42
C ARG A 506 23.08 10.15 17.58
N VAL A 507 22.17 9.88 18.52
CA VAL A 507 22.45 9.01 19.66
C VAL A 507 22.80 7.59 19.21
N PHE A 508 22.03 7.06 18.27
CA PHE A 508 22.29 5.73 17.73
C PHE A 508 23.63 5.65 16.97
N ASN A 509 23.93 6.63 16.10
CA ASN A 509 25.19 6.66 15.38
C ASN A 509 26.40 6.81 16.31
N ALA A 510 26.28 7.64 17.36
CA ALA A 510 27.32 7.75 18.38
C ALA A 510 27.53 6.44 19.13
N PHE A 511 26.46 5.72 19.46
CA PHE A 511 26.55 4.40 20.09
C PHE A 511 27.25 3.38 19.18
N VAL A 512 26.93 3.34 17.88
CA VAL A 512 27.60 2.43 16.92
C VAL A 512 29.08 2.78 16.78
N ALA A 513 29.41 4.10 16.74
CA ALA A 513 30.81 4.53 16.66
C ALA A 513 31.62 4.11 17.90
N ASP A 514 31.07 4.32 19.09
CA ASP A 514 31.66 3.88 20.36
C ASP A 514 31.83 2.35 20.41
N LEU A 515 30.84 1.62 19.91
CA LEU A 515 30.91 0.16 19.86
C LEU A 515 32.03 -0.33 18.95
N ARG A 516 32.20 0.27 17.77
CA ARG A 516 33.31 -0.03 16.86
C ARG A 516 34.68 0.26 17.50
N GLU A 517 34.80 1.41 18.14
CA GLU A 517 36.03 1.82 18.79
C GLU A 517 36.45 0.85 19.89
N ARG A 518 35.52 0.51 20.79
CA ARG A 518 35.75 -0.48 21.86
C ARG A 518 36.19 -1.85 21.29
N GLN A 519 35.46 -2.37 20.31
CA GLN A 519 35.76 -3.68 19.72
C GLN A 519 37.08 -3.67 18.92
N SER A 520 37.48 -2.55 18.34
CA SER A 520 38.79 -2.42 17.68
C SER A 520 39.94 -2.38 18.69
N ILE A 521 39.79 -1.66 19.83
CA ILE A 521 40.78 -1.62 20.91
C ILE A 521 40.97 -3.01 21.53
N ASP A 522 39.89 -3.75 21.71
CA ASP A 522 39.92 -5.11 22.26
C ASP A 522 40.48 -6.16 21.26
N GLY A 523 40.81 -5.75 20.03
CA GLY A 523 41.29 -6.63 18.96
C GLY A 523 40.23 -7.59 18.42
N LEU A 524 38.96 -7.36 18.74
CA LEU A 524 37.83 -8.18 18.31
C LEU A 524 37.31 -7.81 16.91
N LEU A 525 37.57 -6.58 16.47
CA LEU A 525 37.24 -6.13 15.12
C LEU A 525 38.52 -6.05 14.28
N VAL A 526 38.60 -6.86 13.23
CA VAL A 526 39.70 -6.85 12.24
C VAL A 526 39.13 -6.75 10.84
N ILE A 527 39.56 -5.76 10.06
CA ILE A 527 39.14 -5.55 8.66
C ILE A 527 40.35 -5.87 7.74
N TYR A 528 40.14 -6.67 6.71
CA TYR A 528 41.15 -7.08 5.75
C TYR A 528 41.04 -6.24 4.46
N GLU A 529 41.62 -5.05 4.48
CA GLU A 529 41.52 -4.06 3.38
C GLU A 529 42.07 -4.58 2.05
N ASP A 530 43.12 -5.34 2.07
CA ASP A 530 43.74 -5.93 0.83
C ASP A 530 42.78 -6.87 0.09
N ARG A 531 41.92 -7.56 0.83
CA ARG A 531 40.91 -8.48 0.26
C ARG A 531 39.75 -7.72 -0.34
N LEU A 532 39.35 -6.60 0.29
CA LEU A 532 38.30 -5.71 -0.22
C LEU A 532 38.74 -5.07 -1.55
N ALA A 533 40.03 -4.65 -1.64
CA ALA A 533 40.59 -4.05 -2.85
C ALA A 533 40.58 -5.07 -4.05
N GLY A 534 40.77 -6.34 -3.79
CA GLY A 534 40.71 -7.38 -4.81
C GLY A 534 39.33 -7.70 -5.39
N LEU A 535 38.25 -7.09 -4.92
CA LEU A 535 36.88 -7.28 -5.48
C LEU A 535 36.65 -6.45 -6.75
N VAL A 536 37.36 -5.34 -6.93
CA VAL A 536 37.18 -4.42 -8.09
C VAL A 536 37.89 -4.97 -9.35
N ASP A 537 38.85 -5.88 -9.17
CA ASP A 537 39.61 -6.49 -10.29
C ASP A 537 38.89 -7.73 -10.87
N ARG A 538 37.68 -8.04 -10.41
CA ARG A 538 36.85 -9.16 -10.89
C ARG A 538 35.61 -8.68 -11.62
#